data_9d555b277fa549b1c8a85620339be182
#
_entry.id   9d555b277fa549b1c8a85620339be182
#
_cell.length_a   1.000
_cell.length_b   1.000
_cell.length_c   1.000
_cell.angle_alpha   90.00
_cell.angle_beta   90.00
_cell.angle_gamma   90.00
#
_symmetry.space_group_name_H-M   'P 1'
#
loop_
_entity.id
_entity.type
_entity.pdbx_description
1 polymer ?
#
loop_
_entity_poly.entity_id
_entity_poly.type
_entity_poly.pdbx_seq_one_letter_code
_entity_poly.pdbx_strand_id
1 'polypeptide(L)'
;FGTFYGTTGIFSSIIGFVGAWIYSNGSSNIEGFHLMLLGQSAFCAVAAVAVGFFVEDKTPYNNNVPAPKENPFKSALTVMKLPAVWMMVVLIFCGYGMYIGITYMTPYTTNVLGASIAFGAVLGTIRAFGLRVLTGPFSGYISDKMGSAAKILAICFVVIIGMLFVILSLPKGTSNAVIILLTMMFSFFGLVIYTTMFACMEEVSIPPQYTGIAVSVISLLGYLPDGLFPPLFGHWLDVYGNQGYSVI
;
A
#
# COMPACT_ATOMS: atom_id res chain seq x y z
N PHE A 1 -1.99 -11.48 -8.93
CA PHE A 1 -1.82 -10.30 -8.05
C PHE A 1 -0.52 -9.53 -8.37
N GLY A 2 0.65 -10.18 -8.45
CA GLY A 2 1.94 -9.52 -8.67
C GLY A 2 1.99 -8.66 -9.95
N THR A 3 1.51 -9.19 -11.08
CA THR A 3 1.43 -8.43 -12.34
C THR A 3 0.49 -7.24 -12.25
N PHE A 4 -0.65 -7.39 -11.57
CA PHE A 4 -1.60 -6.30 -11.34
C PHE A 4 -0.95 -5.15 -10.57
N TYR A 5 -0.29 -5.41 -9.45
CA TYR A 5 0.39 -4.38 -8.67
C TYR A 5 1.60 -3.77 -9.39
N GLY A 6 2.34 -4.54 -10.18
CA GLY A 6 3.42 -4.02 -11.03
C GLY A 6 2.89 -3.03 -12.07
N THR A 7 1.79 -3.35 -12.73
CA THR A 7 1.13 -2.47 -13.71
C THR A 7 0.60 -1.19 -13.05
N THR A 8 -0.03 -1.29 -11.87
CA THR A 8 -0.47 -0.09 -11.13
C THR A 8 0.70 0.82 -10.76
N GLY A 9 1.88 0.26 -10.46
CA GLY A 9 3.10 1.03 -10.22
C GLY A 9 3.54 1.86 -11.42
N ILE A 10 3.51 1.28 -12.62
CA ILE A 10 3.86 1.97 -13.87
C ILE A 10 2.86 3.12 -14.13
N PHE A 11 1.56 2.83 -14.09
CA PHE A 11 0.53 3.84 -14.33
C PHE A 11 0.54 4.95 -13.28
N SER A 12 0.73 4.64 -12.00
CA SER A 12 0.86 5.64 -10.95
C SER A 12 2.07 6.55 -11.16
N SER A 13 3.19 6.00 -11.65
CA SER A 13 4.38 6.78 -12.00
C SER A 13 4.08 7.76 -13.14
N ILE A 14 3.45 7.29 -14.21
CA ILE A 14 3.08 8.13 -15.37
C ILE A 14 2.13 9.25 -14.91
N ILE A 15 1.07 8.92 -14.17
CA ILE A 15 0.10 9.91 -13.66
C ILE A 15 0.79 10.92 -12.74
N GLY A 16 1.72 10.46 -11.88
CA GLY A 16 2.48 11.33 -10.99
C GLY A 16 3.36 12.33 -11.76
N PHE A 17 4.08 11.87 -12.78
CA PHE A 17 4.91 12.75 -13.63
C PHE A 17 4.07 13.72 -14.46
N VAL A 18 2.98 13.25 -15.09
CA VAL A 18 2.06 14.09 -15.86
C VAL A 18 1.40 15.12 -14.94
N GLY A 19 0.95 14.72 -13.74
CA GLY A 19 0.39 15.64 -12.75
C GLY A 19 1.38 16.70 -12.31
N ALA A 20 2.62 16.33 -12.03
CA ALA A 20 3.68 17.28 -11.69
C ALA A 20 4.00 18.25 -12.84
N TRP A 21 4.02 17.74 -14.07
CA TRP A 21 4.22 18.59 -15.25
C TRP A 21 3.07 19.58 -15.47
N ILE A 22 1.82 19.14 -15.34
CA ILE A 22 0.63 20.01 -15.40
C ILE A 22 0.71 21.07 -14.30
N TYR A 23 1.02 20.67 -13.06
CA TYR A 23 1.16 21.60 -11.94
C TYR A 23 2.22 22.67 -12.19
N SER A 24 3.38 22.29 -12.75
CA SER A 24 4.48 23.22 -13.02
C SER A 24 4.21 24.21 -14.16
N ASN A 25 3.25 23.93 -15.03
CA ASN A 25 2.85 24.81 -16.13
C ASN A 25 1.69 25.76 -15.78
N GLY A 26 1.14 25.72 -14.56
CA GLY A 26 0.16 26.69 -14.07
C GLY A 26 0.80 28.06 -13.81
N SER A 27 0.06 29.14 -14.09
CA SER A 27 0.52 30.52 -13.86
C SER A 27 0.65 30.86 -12.38
N SER A 28 -0.01 30.08 -11.52
CA SER A 28 0.07 30.12 -10.07
C SER A 28 -0.06 28.71 -9.47
N ASN A 29 0.35 28.54 -8.21
CA ASN A 29 0.21 27.28 -7.50
C ASN A 29 -1.25 26.79 -7.42
N ILE A 30 -2.21 27.72 -7.30
CA ILE A 30 -3.65 27.41 -7.24
C ILE A 30 -4.15 26.96 -8.59
N GLU A 31 -3.76 27.64 -9.67
CA GLU A 31 -4.16 27.28 -11.03
C GLU A 31 -3.54 25.95 -11.47
N GLY A 32 -2.26 25.73 -11.18
CA GLY A 32 -1.60 24.45 -11.42
C GLY A 32 -2.28 23.29 -10.70
N PHE A 33 -2.72 23.50 -9.47
CA PHE A 33 -3.47 22.50 -8.69
C PHE A 33 -4.85 22.22 -9.30
N HIS A 34 -5.59 23.27 -9.73
CA HIS A 34 -6.88 23.09 -10.41
C HIS A 34 -6.75 22.35 -11.73
N LEU A 35 -5.74 22.69 -12.55
CA LEU A 35 -5.46 21.99 -13.80
C LEU A 35 -5.12 20.50 -13.57
N MET A 36 -4.34 20.20 -12.54
CA MET A 36 -4.03 18.83 -12.16
C MET A 36 -5.29 18.05 -11.76
N LEU A 37 -6.17 18.64 -10.95
CA LEU A 37 -7.44 18.02 -10.55
C LEU A 37 -8.37 17.78 -11.73
N LEU A 38 -8.49 18.76 -12.64
CA LEU A 38 -9.28 18.63 -13.86
C LEU A 38 -8.75 17.51 -14.76
N GLY A 39 -7.42 17.44 -14.94
CA GLY A 39 -6.78 16.38 -15.71
C GLY A 39 -7.05 14.99 -15.12
N GLN A 40 -6.94 14.86 -13.80
CA GLN A 40 -7.23 13.60 -13.11
C GLN A 40 -8.71 13.21 -13.19
N SER A 41 -9.61 14.19 -13.06
CA SER A 41 -11.06 13.96 -13.22
C SER A 41 -11.42 13.51 -14.64
N ALA A 42 -10.84 14.14 -15.67
CA ALA A 42 -11.03 13.73 -17.05
C ALA A 42 -10.52 12.30 -17.30
N PHE A 43 -9.35 11.96 -16.76
CA PHE A 43 -8.81 10.59 -16.85
C PHE A 43 -9.75 9.57 -16.19
N CYS A 44 -10.29 9.87 -15.01
CA CYS A 44 -11.28 9.00 -14.35
C CYS A 44 -12.56 8.84 -15.16
N ALA A 45 -13.05 9.92 -15.79
CA ALA A 45 -14.23 9.86 -16.66
C ALA A 45 -13.99 8.97 -17.89
N VAL A 46 -12.83 9.11 -18.56
CA VAL A 46 -12.45 8.24 -19.68
C VAL A 46 -12.33 6.79 -19.24
N ALA A 47 -11.71 6.52 -18.07
CA ALA A 47 -11.60 5.17 -17.53
C ALA A 47 -12.98 4.57 -17.23
N ALA A 48 -13.91 5.34 -16.64
CA ALA A 48 -15.27 4.89 -16.37
C ALA A 48 -16.02 4.52 -17.65
N VAL A 49 -15.91 5.34 -18.68
CA VAL A 49 -16.50 5.07 -20.02
C VAL A 49 -15.87 3.82 -20.64
N ALA A 50 -14.54 3.68 -20.57
CA ALA A 50 -13.84 2.51 -21.09
C ALA A 50 -14.28 1.22 -20.38
N VAL A 51 -14.42 1.24 -19.04
CA VAL A 51 -14.93 0.10 -18.27
C VAL A 51 -16.34 -0.25 -18.72
N GLY A 52 -17.22 0.75 -18.90
CA GLY A 52 -18.61 0.51 -19.32
C GLY A 52 -18.75 -0.10 -20.72
N PHE A 53 -17.80 0.18 -21.64
CA PHE A 53 -17.86 -0.35 -23.00
C PHE A 53 -17.04 -1.64 -23.22
N PHE A 54 -15.92 -1.82 -22.51
CA PHE A 54 -14.99 -2.92 -22.77
C PHE A 54 -15.03 -4.03 -21.73
N VAL A 55 -15.56 -3.77 -20.53
CA VAL A 55 -15.67 -4.80 -19.51
C VAL A 55 -17.03 -5.47 -19.67
N GLU A 56 -17.03 -6.66 -20.26
CA GLU A 56 -18.22 -7.50 -20.28
C GLU A 56 -18.53 -7.98 -18.87
N ASP A 57 -19.78 -7.84 -18.47
CA ASP A 57 -20.29 -8.32 -17.17
C ASP A 57 -20.43 -9.87 -17.16
N LYS A 58 -19.38 -10.53 -17.64
CA LYS A 58 -19.22 -11.97 -17.50
C LYS A 58 -18.68 -12.22 -16.11
N THR A 59 -19.60 -12.27 -15.13
CA THR A 59 -19.24 -12.90 -13.87
C THR A 59 -18.76 -14.32 -14.18
N PRO A 60 -17.49 -14.68 -13.93
CA PRO A 60 -17.05 -16.07 -13.93
C PRO A 60 -17.64 -16.75 -12.67
N TYR A 61 -18.93 -16.55 -12.47
CA TYR A 61 -19.65 -17.21 -11.41
C TYR A 61 -19.80 -18.64 -11.90
N ASN A 62 -18.98 -19.51 -11.33
CA ASN A 62 -19.19 -20.93 -11.48
C ASN A 62 -20.62 -21.18 -11.04
N ASN A 63 -21.52 -21.43 -11.99
CA ASN A 63 -22.96 -21.64 -11.77
C ASN A 63 -23.27 -22.73 -10.73
N ASN A 64 -22.23 -23.45 -10.28
CA ASN A 64 -22.27 -24.47 -9.24
C ASN A 64 -22.11 -23.92 -7.80
N VAL A 65 -21.75 -22.63 -7.62
CA VAL A 65 -21.70 -22.01 -6.28
C VAL A 65 -22.94 -21.13 -6.11
N PRO A 66 -23.94 -21.53 -5.36
CA PRO A 66 -25.15 -20.73 -5.17
C PRO A 66 -24.78 -19.42 -4.47
N ALA A 67 -25.21 -18.29 -5.06
CA ALA A 67 -25.14 -16.99 -4.37
C ALA A 67 -25.86 -17.09 -3.02
N PRO A 68 -25.33 -16.46 -1.96
CA PRO A 68 -26.04 -16.42 -0.69
C PRO A 68 -27.43 -15.79 -0.94
N LYS A 69 -28.48 -16.57 -0.72
CA LYS A 69 -29.87 -16.11 -0.84
C LYS A 69 -30.26 -15.16 0.30
N GLU A 70 -29.32 -14.87 1.20
CA GLU A 70 -29.52 -14.05 2.38
C GLU A 70 -29.28 -12.56 2.09
N ASN A 71 -29.88 -11.70 2.91
CA ASN A 71 -29.63 -10.27 2.90
C ASN A 71 -28.09 -10.02 3.07
N PRO A 72 -27.44 -9.17 2.25
CA PRO A 72 -26.01 -8.89 2.32
C PRO A 72 -25.52 -8.54 3.72
N PHE A 73 -26.31 -7.83 4.50
CA PHE A 73 -25.98 -7.47 5.88
C PHE A 73 -25.91 -8.70 6.81
N LYS A 74 -26.83 -9.66 6.65
CA LYS A 74 -26.82 -10.90 7.43
C LYS A 74 -25.64 -11.78 7.04
N SER A 75 -25.31 -11.83 5.76
CA SER A 75 -24.15 -12.55 5.25
C SER A 75 -22.84 -11.92 5.78
N ALA A 76 -22.75 -10.59 5.87
CA ALA A 76 -21.60 -9.91 6.48
C ALA A 76 -21.43 -10.28 7.96
N LEU A 77 -22.52 -10.31 8.73
CA LEU A 77 -22.49 -10.76 10.13
C LEU A 77 -22.08 -12.24 10.26
N THR A 78 -22.47 -13.08 9.31
CA THR A 78 -22.05 -14.49 9.27
C THR A 78 -20.55 -14.61 9.00
N VAL A 79 -20.03 -13.84 8.06
CA VAL A 79 -18.60 -13.79 7.72
C VAL A 79 -17.77 -13.28 8.90
N MET A 80 -18.24 -12.27 9.62
CA MET A 80 -17.55 -11.74 10.81
C MET A 80 -17.43 -12.76 11.97
N LYS A 81 -18.19 -13.86 11.95
CA LYS A 81 -18.03 -14.94 12.93
C LYS A 81 -16.88 -15.91 12.60
N LEU A 82 -16.32 -15.82 11.38
CA LEU A 82 -15.23 -16.70 10.96
C LEU A 82 -13.89 -16.19 11.49
N PRO A 83 -13.14 -17.00 12.27
CA PRO A 83 -11.80 -16.62 12.78
C PRO A 83 -10.84 -16.25 11.64
N ALA A 84 -10.93 -16.91 10.49
CA ALA A 84 -10.12 -16.64 9.31
C ALA A 84 -10.25 -15.20 8.82
N VAL A 85 -11.43 -14.60 8.92
CA VAL A 85 -11.69 -13.21 8.54
C VAL A 85 -10.93 -12.25 9.46
N TRP A 86 -10.96 -12.47 10.76
CA TRP A 86 -10.24 -11.63 11.72
C TRP A 86 -8.72 -11.78 11.60
N MET A 87 -8.21 -12.97 11.31
CA MET A 87 -6.80 -13.17 11.01
C MET A 87 -6.38 -12.34 9.79
N MET A 88 -7.19 -12.34 8.73
CA MET A 88 -6.94 -11.53 7.53
C MET A 88 -7.08 -10.03 7.82
N VAL A 89 -8.05 -9.60 8.64
CA VAL A 89 -8.19 -8.21 9.07
C VAL A 89 -6.91 -7.73 9.77
N VAL A 90 -6.42 -8.49 10.75
CA VAL A 90 -5.18 -8.14 11.48
C VAL A 90 -3.98 -8.12 10.53
N LEU A 91 -3.86 -9.12 9.66
CA LEU A 91 -2.77 -9.19 8.68
C LEU A 91 -2.74 -7.95 7.77
N ILE A 92 -3.91 -7.59 7.20
CA ILE A 92 -4.02 -6.45 6.29
C ILE A 92 -3.85 -5.14 7.06
N PHE A 93 -4.42 -5.02 8.25
CA PHE A 93 -4.24 -3.85 9.11
C PHE A 93 -2.77 -3.58 9.42
N CYS A 94 -2.02 -4.61 9.85
CA CYS A 94 -0.59 -4.50 10.10
C CYS A 94 0.20 -4.23 8.82
N GLY A 95 -0.07 -4.98 7.74
CA GLY A 95 0.62 -4.82 6.46
C GLY A 95 0.40 -3.45 5.83
N TYR A 96 -0.83 -2.94 5.89
CA TYR A 96 -1.16 -1.61 5.39
C TYR A 96 -0.60 -0.50 6.28
N GLY A 97 -0.61 -0.70 7.60
CA GLY A 97 0.05 0.20 8.54
C GLY A 97 1.54 0.37 8.24
N MET A 98 2.24 -0.74 7.97
CA MET A 98 3.64 -0.70 7.53
C MET A 98 3.82 0.06 6.21
N TYR A 99 2.89 -0.10 5.26
CA TYR A 99 2.90 0.65 4.00
C TYR A 99 2.76 2.16 4.23
N ILE A 100 1.88 2.60 5.15
CA ILE A 100 1.77 4.01 5.55
C ILE A 100 3.09 4.49 6.15
N GLY A 101 3.73 3.69 7.01
CA GLY A 101 5.03 3.99 7.61
C GLY A 101 6.12 4.30 6.59
N ILE A 102 6.09 3.68 5.39
CA ILE A 102 7.05 3.99 4.30
C ILE A 102 7.00 5.46 3.90
N THR A 103 5.84 6.11 3.95
CA THR A 103 5.70 7.54 3.58
C THR A 103 6.45 8.45 4.55
N TYR A 104 6.55 8.05 5.82
CA TYR A 104 7.25 8.79 6.87
C TYR A 104 8.78 8.62 6.82
N MET A 105 9.29 7.68 6.02
CA MET A 105 10.75 7.51 5.82
C MET A 105 11.39 8.73 5.16
N THR A 106 10.68 9.47 4.31
CA THR A 106 11.22 10.68 3.67
C THR A 106 11.45 11.80 4.68
N PRO A 107 10.44 12.25 5.45
CA PRO A 107 10.67 13.26 6.48
C PRO A 107 11.61 12.77 7.60
N TYR A 108 11.63 11.48 7.93
CA TYR A 108 12.61 10.91 8.86
C TYR A 108 14.06 11.12 8.38
N THR A 109 14.34 10.79 7.12
CA THR A 109 15.70 10.94 6.56
C THR A 109 16.16 12.39 6.52
N THR A 110 15.25 13.34 6.26
CA THR A 110 15.60 14.77 6.21
C THR A 110 15.66 15.40 7.60
N ASN A 111 14.67 15.16 8.45
CA ASN A 111 14.53 15.86 9.74
C ASN A 111 15.39 15.23 10.86
N VAL A 112 15.54 13.90 10.84
CA VAL A 112 16.27 13.17 11.89
C VAL A 112 17.70 12.88 11.48
N LEU A 113 17.91 12.31 10.29
CA LEU A 113 19.25 11.93 9.83
C LEU A 113 20.02 13.10 9.18
N GLY A 114 19.35 14.22 8.90
CA GLY A 114 19.99 15.43 8.37
C GLY A 114 20.32 15.39 6.87
N ALA A 115 19.66 14.50 6.11
CA ALA A 115 19.79 14.46 4.65
C ALA A 115 19.19 15.72 4.00
N SER A 116 19.72 16.13 2.84
CA SER A 116 19.15 17.29 2.14
C SER A 116 17.72 17.00 1.66
N ILE A 117 16.88 18.05 1.60
CA ILE A 117 15.48 17.94 1.15
C ILE A 117 15.43 17.38 -0.27
N ALA A 118 16.30 17.84 -1.17
CA ALA A 118 16.37 17.36 -2.55
C ALA A 118 16.70 15.86 -2.61
N PHE A 119 17.66 15.41 -1.82
CA PHE A 119 18.01 13.99 -1.70
C PHE A 119 16.82 13.16 -1.18
N GLY A 120 16.17 13.62 -0.11
CA GLY A 120 14.99 12.96 0.46
C GLY A 120 13.83 12.84 -0.55
N ALA A 121 13.58 13.89 -1.33
CA ALA A 121 12.53 13.91 -2.35
C ALA A 121 12.81 12.91 -3.48
N VAL A 122 14.02 12.88 -4.04
CA VAL A 122 14.42 11.91 -5.07
C VAL A 122 14.29 10.49 -4.55
N LEU A 123 14.85 10.23 -3.35
CA LEU A 123 14.78 8.92 -2.71
C LEU A 123 13.33 8.48 -2.45
N GLY A 124 12.48 9.42 -2.00
CA GLY A 124 11.06 9.19 -1.78
C GLY A 124 10.32 8.82 -3.07
N THR A 125 10.62 9.50 -4.17
CA THR A 125 10.03 9.22 -5.50
C THR A 125 10.43 7.83 -6.00
N ILE A 126 11.71 7.47 -5.90
CA ILE A 126 12.19 6.14 -6.30
C ILE A 126 11.52 5.04 -5.44
N ARG A 127 11.35 5.28 -4.13
CA ARG A 127 10.64 4.34 -3.25
C ARG A 127 9.17 4.19 -3.61
N ALA A 128 8.48 5.30 -3.81
CA ALA A 128 7.03 5.28 -4.05
C ALA A 128 6.66 4.64 -5.39
N PHE A 129 7.45 4.87 -6.42
CA PHE A 129 7.13 4.47 -7.79
C PHE A 129 8.07 3.39 -8.34
N GLY A 130 9.39 3.61 -8.25
CA GLY A 130 10.37 2.71 -8.84
C GLY A 130 10.35 1.32 -8.22
N LEU A 131 10.36 1.23 -6.88
CA LEU A 131 10.30 -0.06 -6.21
C LEU A 131 8.99 -0.81 -6.44
N ARG A 132 7.87 -0.11 -6.61
CA ARG A 132 6.57 -0.74 -6.84
C ARG A 132 6.53 -1.56 -8.13
N VAL A 133 7.21 -1.07 -9.19
CA VAL A 133 7.33 -1.80 -10.46
C VAL A 133 8.06 -3.12 -10.29
N LEU A 134 9.09 -3.14 -9.44
CA LEU A 134 9.91 -4.32 -9.18
C LEU A 134 9.25 -5.30 -8.21
N THR A 135 8.65 -4.77 -7.14
CA THR A 135 8.11 -5.60 -6.04
C THR A 135 6.89 -6.41 -6.46
N GLY A 136 6.06 -5.91 -7.38
CA GLY A 136 4.89 -6.63 -7.86
C GLY A 136 5.24 -8.00 -8.48
N PRO A 137 6.01 -8.05 -9.59
CA PRO A 137 6.43 -9.30 -10.21
C PRO A 137 7.28 -10.18 -9.28
N PHE A 138 8.18 -9.56 -8.50
CA PHE A 138 9.05 -10.26 -7.56
C PHE A 138 8.25 -10.98 -6.46
N SER A 139 7.27 -10.33 -5.86
CA SER A 139 6.43 -10.92 -4.81
C SER A 139 5.61 -12.10 -5.35
N GLY A 140 5.05 -11.98 -6.56
CA GLY A 140 4.35 -13.08 -7.24
C GLY A 140 5.25 -14.28 -7.47
N TYR A 141 6.40 -14.06 -8.11
CA TYR A 141 7.37 -15.13 -8.39
C TYR A 141 7.83 -15.87 -7.13
N ILE A 142 8.16 -15.14 -6.06
CA ILE A 142 8.60 -15.77 -4.81
C ILE A 142 7.44 -16.50 -4.13
N SER A 143 6.22 -15.94 -4.16
CA SER A 143 5.02 -16.58 -3.63
C SER A 143 4.78 -17.94 -4.28
N ASP A 144 4.82 -17.97 -5.60
CA ASP A 144 4.65 -19.19 -6.38
C ASP A 144 5.76 -20.22 -6.05
N LYS A 145 7.01 -19.78 -5.97
CA LYS A 145 8.16 -20.66 -5.66
C LYS A 145 8.12 -21.22 -4.23
N MET A 146 7.65 -20.43 -3.26
CA MET A 146 7.52 -20.87 -1.86
C MET A 146 6.22 -21.62 -1.58
N GLY A 147 5.27 -21.58 -2.51
CA GLY A 147 3.97 -22.23 -2.39
C GLY A 147 3.10 -21.72 -1.25
N SER A 148 3.41 -20.52 -0.68
CA SER A 148 2.62 -19.90 0.37
C SER A 148 2.94 -18.41 0.49
N ALA A 149 1.90 -17.57 0.33
CA ALA A 149 1.98 -16.14 0.54
C ALA A 149 2.18 -15.80 2.03
N ALA A 150 1.56 -16.56 2.93
CA ALA A 150 1.68 -16.36 4.37
C ALA A 150 3.13 -16.51 4.87
N LYS A 151 3.91 -17.47 4.33
CA LYS A 151 5.32 -17.63 4.70
C LYS A 151 6.17 -16.43 4.31
N ILE A 152 5.95 -15.91 3.10
CA ILE A 152 6.67 -14.70 2.64
C ILE A 152 6.35 -13.52 3.53
N LEU A 153 5.07 -13.31 3.84
CA LEU A 153 4.65 -12.22 4.72
C LEU A 153 5.31 -12.33 6.09
N ALA A 154 5.33 -13.53 6.69
CA ALA A 154 5.99 -13.74 7.98
C ALA A 154 7.48 -13.39 7.92
N ILE A 155 8.20 -13.82 6.88
CA ILE A 155 9.61 -13.49 6.69
C ILE A 155 9.78 -11.97 6.52
N CYS A 156 8.97 -11.33 5.68
CA CYS A 156 9.04 -9.89 5.44
C CYS A 156 8.76 -9.08 6.72
N PHE A 157 7.79 -9.48 7.55
CA PHE A 157 7.52 -8.81 8.83
C PHE A 157 8.71 -8.93 9.78
N VAL A 158 9.32 -10.10 9.91
CA VAL A 158 10.51 -10.28 10.77
C VAL A 158 11.68 -9.42 10.28
N VAL A 159 11.93 -9.38 8.97
CA VAL A 159 12.98 -8.56 8.36
C VAL A 159 12.72 -7.07 8.62
N ILE A 160 11.49 -6.60 8.42
CA ILE A 160 11.13 -5.19 8.64
C ILE A 160 11.30 -4.79 10.11
N ILE A 161 10.88 -5.63 11.05
CA ILE A 161 11.06 -5.37 12.48
C ILE A 161 12.55 -5.22 12.79
N GLY A 162 13.40 -6.13 12.31
CA GLY A 162 14.85 -6.03 12.48
C GLY A 162 15.43 -4.75 11.87
N MET A 163 14.97 -4.39 10.67
CA MET A 163 15.43 -3.17 9.99
C MET A 163 14.99 -1.89 10.71
N LEU A 164 13.80 -1.86 11.30
CA LEU A 164 13.35 -0.71 12.12
C LEU A 164 14.30 -0.46 13.30
N PHE A 165 14.68 -1.50 14.03
CA PHE A 165 15.65 -1.35 15.12
C PHE A 165 16.98 -0.78 14.62
N VAL A 166 17.47 -1.22 13.45
CA VAL A 166 18.71 -0.69 12.87
C VAL A 166 18.53 0.77 12.46
N ILE A 167 17.45 1.11 11.76
CA ILE A 167 17.18 2.48 11.27
C ILE A 167 17.05 3.46 12.44
N LEU A 168 16.33 3.08 13.50
CA LEU A 168 16.17 3.93 14.69
C LEU A 168 17.45 4.12 15.49
N SER A 169 18.41 3.21 15.33
CA SER A 169 19.74 3.30 15.98
C SER A 169 20.73 4.16 15.20
N LEU A 170 20.39 4.66 14.01
CA LEU A 170 21.30 5.44 13.18
C LEU A 170 21.58 6.81 13.79
N PRO A 171 22.85 7.23 13.91
CA PRO A 171 23.21 8.56 14.39
C PRO A 171 22.96 9.63 13.31
N LYS A 172 22.80 10.88 13.76
CA LYS A 172 22.81 12.03 12.85
C LYS A 172 24.14 12.08 12.08
N GLY A 173 24.06 12.39 10.78
CA GLY A 173 25.24 12.43 9.92
C GLY A 173 25.63 11.07 9.34
N THR A 174 24.78 10.05 9.45
CA THR A 174 24.94 8.76 8.75
C THR A 174 25.15 9.00 7.25
N SER A 175 26.06 8.25 6.63
CA SER A 175 26.37 8.42 5.21
C SER A 175 25.15 8.17 4.33
N ASN A 176 25.01 8.95 3.25
CA ASN A 176 23.91 8.83 2.31
C ASN A 176 23.77 7.40 1.73
N ALA A 177 24.90 6.70 1.55
CA ALA A 177 24.88 5.32 1.05
C ALA A 177 24.17 4.36 2.01
N VAL A 178 24.40 4.48 3.30
CA VAL A 178 23.71 3.66 4.33
C VAL A 178 22.25 4.02 4.41
N ILE A 179 21.90 5.32 4.34
CA ILE A 179 20.51 5.77 4.32
C ILE A 179 19.77 5.20 3.10
N ILE A 180 20.37 5.27 1.91
CA ILE A 180 19.78 4.69 0.68
C ILE A 180 19.55 3.18 0.89
N LEU A 181 20.59 2.46 1.27
CA LEU A 181 20.50 1.00 1.39
C LEU A 181 19.39 0.58 2.34
N LEU A 182 19.39 1.10 3.57
CA LEU A 182 18.45 0.69 4.60
C LEU A 182 17.00 1.13 4.27
N THR A 183 16.80 2.36 3.83
CA THR A 183 15.45 2.84 3.53
C THR A 183 14.88 2.22 2.26
N MET A 184 15.70 1.89 1.27
CA MET A 184 15.27 1.14 0.08
C MET A 184 14.91 -0.30 0.41
N MET A 185 15.74 -0.99 1.20
CA MET A 185 15.42 -2.35 1.65
C MET A 185 14.15 -2.38 2.50
N PHE A 186 14.00 -1.47 3.46
CA PHE A 186 12.78 -1.34 4.26
C PHE A 186 11.54 -1.17 3.38
N SER A 187 11.61 -0.23 2.43
CA SER A 187 10.50 0.04 1.51
C SER A 187 10.23 -1.13 0.56
N PHE A 188 11.27 -1.84 0.12
CA PHE A 188 11.12 -3.02 -0.71
C PHE A 188 10.31 -4.12 0.00
N PHE A 189 10.72 -4.50 1.22
CA PHE A 189 10.00 -5.51 1.98
C PHE A 189 8.59 -5.06 2.38
N GLY A 190 8.40 -3.78 2.72
CA GLY A 190 7.08 -3.23 3.00
C GLY A 190 6.15 -3.25 1.79
N LEU A 191 6.66 -2.98 0.60
CA LEU A 191 5.90 -3.11 -0.65
C LEU A 191 5.62 -4.57 -1.01
N VAL A 192 6.53 -5.51 -0.72
CA VAL A 192 6.26 -6.95 -0.87
C VAL A 192 5.10 -7.37 0.03
N ILE A 193 5.07 -6.91 1.29
CA ILE A 193 3.93 -7.16 2.19
C ILE A 193 2.65 -6.61 1.57
N TYR A 194 2.65 -5.35 1.16
CA TYR A 194 1.49 -4.68 0.57
C TYR A 194 0.95 -5.40 -0.67
N THR A 195 1.82 -5.90 -1.55
CA THR A 195 1.42 -6.58 -2.79
C THR A 195 0.96 -8.02 -2.57
N THR A 196 1.38 -8.65 -1.47
CA THR A 196 1.12 -10.08 -1.22
C THR A 196 0.00 -10.32 -0.21
N MET A 197 -0.35 -9.32 0.63
CA MET A 197 -1.28 -9.51 1.75
C MET A 197 -2.63 -10.11 1.36
N PHE A 198 -3.19 -9.74 0.20
CA PHE A 198 -4.45 -10.31 -0.28
C PHE A 198 -4.29 -11.71 -0.91
N ALA A 199 -3.10 -12.10 -1.34
CA ALA A 199 -2.87 -13.45 -1.85
C ALA A 199 -3.06 -14.52 -0.75
N CYS A 200 -2.90 -14.15 0.52
CA CYS A 200 -3.20 -15.04 1.65
C CYS A 200 -4.68 -15.44 1.75
N MET A 201 -5.60 -14.72 1.08
CA MET A 201 -7.01 -15.11 1.07
C MET A 201 -7.26 -16.48 0.45
N GLU A 202 -6.39 -16.92 -0.46
CA GLU A 202 -6.47 -18.24 -1.08
C GLU A 202 -6.03 -19.35 -0.11
N GLU A 203 -5.26 -19.01 0.93
CA GLU A 203 -4.74 -19.95 1.93
C GLU A 203 -5.67 -20.10 3.14
N VAL A 204 -6.64 -19.19 3.31
CA VAL A 204 -7.58 -19.23 4.43
C VAL A 204 -8.90 -19.88 4.02
N SER A 205 -9.48 -20.69 4.91
CA SER A 205 -10.70 -21.47 4.66
C SER A 205 -11.95 -20.57 4.74
N ILE A 206 -12.11 -19.66 3.76
CA ILE A 206 -13.34 -18.87 3.60
C ILE A 206 -14.24 -19.58 2.58
N PRO A 207 -15.51 -19.90 2.93
CA PRO A 207 -16.42 -20.54 1.98
C PRO A 207 -16.58 -19.71 0.70
N PRO A 208 -16.49 -20.30 -0.51
CA PRO A 208 -16.50 -19.58 -1.78
C PRO A 208 -17.71 -18.66 -1.96
N GLN A 209 -18.90 -19.05 -1.46
CA GLN A 209 -20.11 -18.23 -1.54
C GLN A 209 -20.02 -16.92 -0.76
N TYR A 210 -19.14 -16.80 0.22
CA TYR A 210 -18.95 -15.61 1.06
C TYR A 210 -17.70 -14.83 0.71
N THR A 211 -16.88 -15.26 -0.24
CA THR A 211 -15.57 -14.65 -0.56
C THR A 211 -15.68 -13.16 -0.86
N GLY A 212 -16.66 -12.73 -1.69
CA GLY A 212 -16.84 -11.32 -2.03
C GLY A 212 -17.21 -10.46 -0.82
N ILE A 213 -18.10 -10.97 0.05
CA ILE A 213 -18.51 -10.27 1.27
C ILE A 213 -17.34 -10.25 2.27
N ALA A 214 -16.59 -11.35 2.36
CA ALA A 214 -15.40 -11.43 3.21
C ALA A 214 -14.35 -10.41 2.79
N VAL A 215 -14.04 -10.31 1.49
CA VAL A 215 -13.11 -9.28 0.96
C VAL A 215 -13.57 -7.88 1.35
N SER A 216 -14.87 -7.58 1.23
CA SER A 216 -15.42 -6.26 1.58
C SER A 216 -15.25 -5.93 3.06
N VAL A 217 -15.57 -6.88 3.95
CA VAL A 217 -15.41 -6.71 5.40
C VAL A 217 -13.94 -6.60 5.79
N ILE A 218 -13.09 -7.46 5.25
CA ILE A 218 -11.65 -7.48 5.50
C ILE A 218 -11.02 -6.17 5.02
N SER A 219 -11.39 -5.69 3.83
CA SER A 219 -10.87 -4.42 3.30
C SER A 219 -11.32 -3.23 4.13
N LEU A 220 -12.60 -3.18 4.52
CA LEU A 220 -13.14 -2.09 5.33
C LEU A 220 -12.37 -1.93 6.65
N LEU A 221 -12.11 -3.04 7.34
CA LEU A 221 -11.41 -3.02 8.63
C LEU A 221 -9.89 -2.97 8.47
N GLY A 222 -9.36 -3.66 7.48
CA GLY A 222 -7.91 -3.74 7.23
C GLY A 222 -7.30 -2.43 6.73
N TYR A 223 -8.08 -1.57 6.05
CA TYR A 223 -7.62 -0.25 5.61
C TYR A 223 -7.90 0.88 6.61
N LEU A 224 -8.44 0.59 7.80
CA LEU A 224 -8.59 1.60 8.85
C LEU A 224 -7.32 2.38 9.20
N PRO A 225 -6.09 1.81 9.09
CA PRO A 225 -4.87 2.58 9.31
C PRO A 225 -4.78 3.86 8.48
N ASP A 226 -5.36 3.90 7.27
CA ASP A 226 -5.34 5.08 6.40
C ASP A 226 -6.03 6.29 7.02
N GLY A 227 -7.11 6.05 7.76
CA GLY A 227 -7.83 7.09 8.48
C GLY A 227 -7.31 7.36 9.90
N LEU A 228 -6.66 6.37 10.53
CA LEU A 228 -6.26 6.45 11.95
C LEU A 228 -4.80 6.91 12.12
N PHE A 229 -3.88 6.37 11.31
CA PHE A 229 -2.46 6.58 11.53
C PHE A 229 -1.98 8.00 11.18
N PRO A 230 -2.37 8.63 10.05
CA PRO A 230 -1.89 9.96 9.74
C PRO A 230 -2.23 11.01 10.81
N PRO A 231 -3.47 11.11 11.35
CA PRO A 231 -3.75 12.00 12.45
C PRO A 231 -2.97 11.68 13.74
N LEU A 232 -2.82 10.38 14.04
CA LEU A 232 -2.09 9.93 15.23
C LEU A 232 -0.60 10.26 15.12
N PHE A 233 0.02 9.98 13.99
CA PHE A 233 1.43 10.27 13.71
C PHE A 233 1.67 11.78 13.67
N GLY A 234 0.75 12.54 13.06
CA GLY A 234 0.80 14.01 13.09
C GLY A 234 0.81 14.54 14.52
N HIS A 235 -0.10 14.07 15.36
CA HIS A 235 -0.14 14.46 16.77
C HIS A 235 1.18 14.12 17.52
N TRP A 236 1.75 12.94 17.30
CA TRP A 236 3.03 12.59 17.93
C TRP A 236 4.20 13.46 17.44
N LEU A 237 4.21 13.83 16.16
CA LEU A 237 5.22 14.74 15.62
C LEU A 237 5.04 16.16 16.16
N ASP A 238 3.81 16.62 16.35
CA ASP A 238 3.52 17.93 16.93
C ASP A 238 3.94 18.02 18.41
N VAL A 239 3.70 16.95 19.18
CA VAL A 239 4.01 16.91 20.63
C VAL A 239 5.49 16.63 20.90
N TYR A 240 6.08 15.67 20.19
CA TYR A 240 7.45 15.18 20.47
C TYR A 240 8.49 15.66 19.45
N GLY A 241 8.08 16.43 18.42
CA GLY A 241 8.99 16.84 17.35
C GLY A 241 9.68 15.69 16.69
N ASN A 242 11.00 15.79 16.46
CA ASN A 242 11.78 14.73 15.83
C ASN A 242 11.84 13.41 16.62
N GLN A 243 11.60 13.44 17.93
CA GLN A 243 11.51 12.20 18.73
C GLN A 243 10.23 11.43 18.44
N GLY A 244 9.19 12.07 17.91
CA GLY A 244 7.95 11.43 17.49
C GLY A 244 8.16 10.33 16.45
N TYR A 245 9.21 10.43 15.62
CA TYR A 245 9.55 9.37 14.65
C TYR A 245 9.95 8.03 15.28
N SER A 246 10.37 8.01 16.54
CA SER A 246 10.69 6.76 17.24
C SER A 246 9.44 6.05 17.79
N VAL A 247 8.30 6.73 17.77
CA VAL A 247 7.00 6.22 18.24
C VAL A 247 6.13 5.78 17.07
N ILE A 248 6.37 6.34 15.87
CA ILE A 248 5.72 5.96 14.61
C ILE A 248 6.25 4.64 14.11
#